data_302c2723dec16c6c44dfbd244815741b
#
_entry.id   302c2723dec16c6c44dfbd244815741b
#
_cell.length_a   1.000
_cell.length_b   1.000
_cell.length_c   1.000
_cell.angle_alpha   90.00
_cell.angle_beta   90.00
_cell.angle_gamma   90.00
#
_symmetry.space_group_name_H-M   'P 1'
#
loop_
_entity.id
_entity.type
_entity.pdbx_description
1 polymer ?
#
loop_
_entity_poly.entity_id
_entity_poly.type
_entity_poly.pdbx_seq_one_letter_code
_entity_poly.pdbx_strand_id
1 'polypeptide(L)'
;MVISDMGQEDKLKTEISEISDLSNAENIDIDEINKRLDRTVTKGDYAKVEDAFKSYLRDNFDNSIEIADLINDERITTLLTADNYKTDGKEFIESKKYISTTRQKLEECKEKYSEYMTKEKAMSYIEDKGLDSYYVDLYEQEFVGDMDSIKDTTVEDSIDDIIEILNTSEKVLNLLSENPNSWTIEGENIVFSNDNLSNQYNELINSIS
;
A
#
# COMPACT_ATOMS: atom_id res chain seq x y z
N MET A 1 38.78 0.38 19.36
CA MET A 1 37.81 1.29 18.71
C MET A 1 38.50 2.61 18.46
N VAL A 2 38.70 2.98 17.19
CA VAL A 2 39.51 4.14 16.81
C VAL A 2 38.58 5.36 16.73
N ILE A 3 39.09 6.56 16.99
CA ILE A 3 38.34 7.83 16.94
C ILE A 3 37.54 8.00 15.59
N SER A 4 37.99 7.34 14.50
CA SER A 4 37.29 7.32 13.23
C SER A 4 35.93 6.59 13.28
N ASP A 5 35.76 5.62 14.17
CA ASP A 5 34.53 4.79 14.26
C ASP A 5 33.40 5.54 14.97
N MET A 6 33.72 6.31 16.04
CA MET A 6 32.75 7.16 16.73
C MET A 6 32.10 8.18 15.75
N GLY A 7 32.89 8.77 14.87
CA GLY A 7 32.36 9.71 13.87
C GLY A 7 31.49 9.06 12.77
N GLN A 8 31.63 7.74 12.54
CA GLN A 8 30.79 7.04 11.57
C GLN A 8 29.44 6.65 12.21
N GLU A 9 29.45 6.22 13.48
CA GLU A 9 28.23 5.93 14.23
C GLU A 9 27.34 7.16 14.37
N ASP A 10 27.92 8.33 14.74
CA ASP A 10 27.18 9.58 14.85
C ASP A 10 26.52 9.98 13.50
N LYS A 11 27.24 9.78 12.39
CA LYS A 11 26.68 10.04 11.04
C LYS A 11 25.53 9.10 10.72
N LEU A 12 25.66 7.80 11.05
CA LEU A 12 24.59 6.83 10.83
C LEU A 12 23.34 7.22 11.61
N LYS A 13 23.47 7.49 12.91
CA LYS A 13 22.35 7.91 13.78
C LYS A 13 21.70 9.19 13.30
N THR A 14 22.50 10.17 12.87
CA THR A 14 21.97 11.41 12.29
C THR A 14 21.18 11.15 11.03
N GLU A 15 21.69 10.32 10.11
CA GLU A 15 21.00 10.01 8.85
C GLU A 15 19.69 9.25 9.09
N ILE A 16 19.68 8.29 10.03
CA ILE A 16 18.46 7.57 10.46
C ILE A 16 17.43 8.55 10.98
N SER A 17 17.82 9.44 11.92
CA SER A 17 16.92 10.44 12.51
C SER A 17 16.36 11.40 11.47
N GLU A 18 17.20 11.91 10.57
CA GLU A 18 16.78 12.85 9.53
C GLU A 18 15.81 12.22 8.52
N ILE A 19 15.98 10.93 8.16
CA ILE A 19 15.02 10.22 7.29
C ILE A 19 13.71 9.98 8.04
N SER A 20 13.77 9.57 9.32
CA SER A 20 12.59 9.38 10.15
C SER A 20 11.78 10.67 10.32
N ASP A 21 12.46 11.81 10.56
CA ASP A 21 11.82 13.11 10.70
C ASP A 21 11.08 13.52 9.40
N LEU A 22 11.68 13.26 8.22
CA LEU A 22 11.07 13.51 6.93
C LEU A 22 9.85 12.62 6.68
N SER A 23 9.92 11.37 7.10
CA SER A 23 8.82 10.39 6.93
C SER A 23 7.63 10.69 7.84
N ASN A 24 7.86 11.35 8.99
CA ASN A 24 6.82 11.72 9.95
C ASN A 24 6.32 13.16 9.79
N ALA A 25 6.81 13.91 8.79
CA ALA A 25 6.37 15.29 8.55
C ALA A 25 4.92 15.33 8.04
N GLU A 26 4.16 16.40 8.40
CA GLU A 26 2.79 16.62 7.89
C GLU A 26 2.72 16.67 6.35
N ASN A 27 3.80 17.13 5.71
CA ASN A 27 3.96 17.12 4.26
C ASN A 27 5.22 16.31 3.94
N ILE A 28 5.04 15.09 3.48
CA ILE A 28 6.12 14.16 3.14
C ILE A 28 6.80 14.63 1.84
N ASP A 29 8.09 14.96 1.91
CA ASP A 29 8.93 15.28 0.74
C ASP A 29 9.58 13.98 0.21
N ILE A 30 8.87 13.29 -0.68
CA ILE A 30 9.32 12.03 -1.28
C ILE A 30 10.63 12.20 -2.05
N ASP A 31 10.84 13.34 -2.73
CA ASP A 31 12.06 13.60 -3.49
C ASP A 31 13.27 13.75 -2.57
N GLU A 32 13.12 14.41 -1.43
CA GLU A 32 14.21 14.54 -0.45
C GLU A 32 14.50 13.20 0.27
N ILE A 33 13.47 12.42 0.58
CA ILE A 33 13.64 11.06 1.12
C ILE A 33 14.43 10.20 0.13
N ASN A 34 14.05 10.17 -1.15
CA ASN A 34 14.74 9.40 -2.18
C ASN A 34 16.20 9.82 -2.33
N LYS A 35 16.51 11.12 -2.35
CA LYS A 35 17.90 11.62 -2.38
C LYS A 35 18.72 11.12 -1.19
N ARG A 36 18.12 11.03 0.00
CA ARG A 36 18.79 10.50 1.18
C ARG A 36 18.98 8.99 1.12
N LEU A 37 18.00 8.26 0.63
CA LEU A 37 18.09 6.82 0.43
C LEU A 37 19.18 6.45 -0.61
N ASP A 38 19.40 7.29 -1.63
CA ASP A 38 20.35 7.03 -2.71
C ASP A 38 21.81 7.38 -2.37
N ARG A 39 22.06 8.20 -1.33
CA ARG A 39 23.43 8.56 -0.91
C ARG A 39 23.94 7.61 0.16
N THR A 40 25.28 7.53 0.33
CA THR A 40 25.92 6.86 1.45
C THR A 40 26.76 7.87 2.22
N VAL A 41 26.49 8.06 3.51
CA VAL A 41 27.17 9.04 4.36
C VAL A 41 28.25 8.43 5.27
N THR A 42 28.20 7.11 5.46
CA THR A 42 29.13 6.35 6.31
C THR A 42 30.15 5.57 5.48
N LYS A 43 31.08 4.88 6.15
CA LYS A 43 32.15 4.08 5.50
C LYS A 43 32.38 2.78 6.26
N GLY A 44 33.02 1.80 5.57
CA GLY A 44 33.39 0.51 6.16
C GLY A 44 32.15 -0.30 6.54
N ASP A 45 32.13 -0.92 7.69
CA ASP A 45 31.02 -1.75 8.14
C ASP A 45 29.79 -0.91 8.50
N TYR A 46 29.96 0.35 8.92
CA TYR A 46 28.83 1.29 9.07
C TYR A 46 28.09 1.56 7.76
N ALA A 47 28.79 1.56 6.60
CA ALA A 47 28.13 1.71 5.31
C ALA A 47 27.25 0.50 4.97
N LYS A 48 27.60 -0.69 5.44
CA LYS A 48 26.75 -1.88 5.29
C LYS A 48 25.50 -1.81 6.17
N VAL A 49 25.63 -1.25 7.40
CA VAL A 49 24.48 -0.99 8.29
C VAL A 49 23.56 0.04 7.65
N GLU A 50 24.11 1.15 7.14
CA GLU A 50 23.35 2.18 6.43
C GLU A 50 22.63 1.62 5.21
N ASP A 51 23.30 0.77 4.40
CA ASP A 51 22.71 0.11 3.24
C ASP A 51 21.57 -0.83 3.60
N ALA A 52 21.71 -1.62 4.69
CA ALA A 52 20.64 -2.47 5.20
C ALA A 52 19.39 -1.67 5.57
N PHE A 53 19.58 -0.60 6.36
CA PHE A 53 18.52 0.31 6.78
C PHE A 53 17.82 0.95 5.58
N LYS A 54 18.59 1.53 4.65
CA LYS A 54 18.05 2.23 3.48
C LYS A 54 17.37 1.29 2.49
N SER A 55 17.87 0.05 2.35
CA SER A 55 17.23 -0.96 1.51
C SER A 55 15.87 -1.37 2.07
N TYR A 56 15.78 -1.63 3.39
CA TYR A 56 14.50 -1.91 4.05
C TYR A 56 13.51 -0.75 3.85
N LEU A 57 13.94 0.48 4.10
CA LEU A 57 13.06 1.65 3.94
C LEU A 57 12.58 1.81 2.49
N ARG A 58 13.45 1.61 1.51
CA ARG A 58 13.09 1.71 0.10
C ARG A 58 12.00 0.72 -0.26
N ASP A 59 12.18 -0.55 0.09
CA ASP A 59 11.21 -1.59 -0.22
C ASP A 59 9.87 -1.35 0.47
N ASN A 60 9.89 -0.84 1.72
CA ASN A 60 8.66 -0.47 2.44
C ASN A 60 7.97 0.75 1.83
N PHE A 61 8.73 1.79 1.43
CA PHE A 61 8.20 2.96 0.73
C PHE A 61 7.57 2.60 -0.61
N ASP A 62 8.25 1.78 -1.42
CA ASP A 62 7.73 1.34 -2.72
C ASP A 62 6.40 0.60 -2.57
N ASN A 63 6.29 -0.28 -1.57
CA ASN A 63 5.02 -0.95 -1.25
C ASN A 63 3.94 0.03 -0.79
N SER A 64 4.29 1.02 0.03
CA SER A 64 3.35 2.04 0.53
C SER A 64 2.83 2.94 -0.60
N ILE A 65 3.69 3.30 -1.55
CA ILE A 65 3.30 4.06 -2.75
C ILE A 65 2.35 3.22 -3.62
N GLU A 66 2.65 1.93 -3.85
CA GLU A 66 1.79 1.04 -4.61
C GLU A 66 0.41 0.91 -3.96
N ILE A 67 0.33 0.79 -2.63
CA ILE A 67 -0.93 0.79 -1.87
C ILE A 67 -1.69 2.10 -2.09
N ALA A 68 -1.02 3.24 -1.95
CA ALA A 68 -1.65 4.55 -2.11
C ALA A 68 -2.21 4.75 -3.53
N ASP A 69 -1.47 4.34 -4.56
CA ASP A 69 -1.91 4.41 -5.96
C ASP A 69 -3.13 3.52 -6.21
N LEU A 70 -3.16 2.31 -5.63
CA LEU A 70 -4.29 1.38 -5.78
C LEU A 70 -5.54 1.89 -5.06
N ILE A 71 -5.40 2.44 -3.84
CA ILE A 71 -6.53 2.96 -3.04
C ILE A 71 -7.12 4.22 -3.69
N ASN A 72 -6.27 5.09 -4.25
CA ASN A 72 -6.69 6.37 -4.83
C ASN A 72 -6.99 6.29 -6.34
N ASP A 73 -7.06 5.09 -6.94
CA ASP A 73 -7.40 4.95 -8.36
C ASP A 73 -8.84 5.45 -8.61
N GLU A 74 -8.96 6.54 -9.38
CA GLU A 74 -10.26 7.14 -9.75
C GLU A 74 -11.22 6.14 -10.41
N ARG A 75 -10.70 5.06 -10.99
CA ARG A 75 -11.51 4.03 -11.63
C ARG A 75 -12.42 3.33 -10.63
N ILE A 76 -12.03 3.20 -9.36
CA ILE A 76 -12.86 2.62 -8.30
C ILE A 76 -14.16 3.39 -8.16
N THR A 77 -14.10 4.73 -8.12
CA THR A 77 -15.27 5.60 -7.95
C THR A 77 -16.17 5.64 -9.18
N THR A 78 -15.65 5.29 -10.35
CA THR A 78 -16.41 5.34 -11.62
C THR A 78 -17.01 4.00 -12.05
N LEU A 79 -16.66 2.90 -11.37
CA LEU A 79 -17.14 1.54 -11.71
C LEU A 79 -18.67 1.44 -11.84
N LEU A 80 -19.40 2.09 -10.95
CA LEU A 80 -20.87 2.01 -10.85
C LEU A 80 -21.57 3.24 -11.42
N THR A 81 -20.96 3.91 -12.39
CA THR A 81 -21.57 5.06 -13.09
C THR A 81 -22.25 4.64 -14.38
N ALA A 82 -23.26 5.42 -14.78
CA ALA A 82 -23.98 5.22 -16.05
C ALA A 82 -23.04 5.26 -17.26
N ASP A 83 -21.99 6.09 -17.21
CA ASP A 83 -21.02 6.21 -18.31
C ASP A 83 -20.14 4.96 -18.42
N ASN A 84 -19.72 4.38 -17.30
CA ASN A 84 -19.02 3.10 -17.32
C ASN A 84 -19.92 1.98 -17.86
N TYR A 85 -21.20 1.94 -17.45
CA TYR A 85 -22.15 0.94 -17.95
C TYR A 85 -22.38 1.03 -19.46
N LYS A 86 -22.40 2.25 -20.03
CA LYS A 86 -22.49 2.45 -21.48
C LYS A 86 -21.23 2.01 -22.22
N THR A 87 -20.06 2.32 -21.63
CA THR A 87 -18.75 2.11 -22.26
C THR A 87 -18.35 0.64 -22.26
N ASP A 88 -18.49 -0.02 -21.10
CA ASP A 88 -18.10 -1.44 -20.94
C ASP A 88 -19.17 -2.41 -21.48
N GLY A 89 -20.42 -1.92 -21.62
CA GLY A 89 -21.55 -2.71 -22.09
C GLY A 89 -22.09 -3.67 -21.04
N LYS A 90 -23.08 -4.49 -21.42
CA LYS A 90 -23.88 -5.28 -20.47
C LYS A 90 -23.17 -6.50 -19.86
N GLU A 91 -22.03 -6.89 -20.38
CA GLU A 91 -21.21 -8.00 -19.85
C GLU A 91 -20.20 -7.52 -18.81
N PHE A 92 -19.85 -6.24 -18.79
CA PHE A 92 -18.89 -5.61 -17.87
C PHE A 92 -17.53 -6.30 -17.83
N ILE A 93 -16.99 -6.70 -18.99
CA ILE A 93 -15.76 -7.50 -19.09
C ILE A 93 -14.56 -6.75 -18.55
N GLU A 94 -14.39 -5.48 -18.94
CA GLU A 94 -13.25 -4.68 -18.53
C GLU A 94 -13.34 -4.27 -17.05
N SER A 95 -14.54 -3.95 -16.55
CA SER A 95 -14.75 -3.61 -15.15
C SER A 95 -14.51 -4.81 -14.23
N LYS A 96 -15.04 -5.99 -14.56
CA LYS A 96 -14.82 -7.23 -13.79
C LYS A 96 -13.35 -7.64 -13.78
N LYS A 97 -12.65 -7.50 -14.90
CA LYS A 97 -11.22 -7.75 -14.98
C LYS A 97 -10.42 -6.77 -14.12
N TYR A 98 -10.75 -5.49 -14.17
CA TYR A 98 -10.13 -4.46 -13.34
C TYR A 98 -10.31 -4.78 -11.84
N ILE A 99 -11.56 -5.07 -11.41
CA ILE A 99 -11.87 -5.45 -10.03
C ILE A 99 -11.02 -6.63 -9.57
N SER A 100 -10.99 -7.71 -10.35
CA SER A 100 -10.22 -8.91 -10.00
C SER A 100 -8.73 -8.63 -9.88
N THR A 101 -8.17 -7.87 -10.83
CA THR A 101 -6.73 -7.54 -10.84
C THR A 101 -6.35 -6.60 -9.70
N THR A 102 -7.18 -5.57 -9.43
CA THR A 102 -6.92 -4.59 -8.36
C THR A 102 -7.03 -5.25 -6.99
N ARG A 103 -8.06 -6.09 -6.77
CA ARG A 103 -8.21 -6.84 -5.53
C ARG A 103 -7.00 -7.74 -5.25
N GLN A 104 -6.54 -8.51 -6.25
CA GLN A 104 -5.36 -9.36 -6.10
C GLN A 104 -4.12 -8.54 -5.71
N LYS A 105 -3.90 -7.40 -6.37
CA LYS A 105 -2.76 -6.52 -6.03
C LYS A 105 -2.85 -5.95 -4.62
N LEU A 106 -4.05 -5.54 -4.20
CA LEU A 106 -4.27 -5.04 -2.84
C LEU A 106 -3.97 -6.12 -1.78
N GLU A 107 -4.41 -7.36 -2.01
CA GLU A 107 -4.11 -8.51 -1.16
C GLU A 107 -2.59 -8.76 -1.09
N GLU A 108 -1.89 -8.78 -2.24
CA GLU A 108 -0.44 -8.93 -2.30
C GLU A 108 0.31 -7.80 -1.58
N CYS A 109 -0.14 -6.55 -1.73
CA CYS A 109 0.44 -5.39 -1.05
C CYS A 109 0.19 -5.43 0.46
N LYS A 110 -0.99 -5.89 0.90
CA LYS A 110 -1.33 -6.07 2.31
C LYS A 110 -0.42 -7.12 2.98
N GLU A 111 -0.22 -8.28 2.32
CA GLU A 111 0.70 -9.31 2.81
C GLU A 111 2.12 -8.78 2.96
N LYS A 112 2.64 -8.07 1.94
CA LYS A 112 3.96 -7.44 2.00
C LYS A 112 4.04 -6.40 3.13
N TYR A 113 3.02 -5.55 3.28
CA TYR A 113 2.99 -4.53 4.33
C TYR A 113 3.07 -5.18 5.71
N SER A 114 2.24 -6.19 5.97
CA SER A 114 2.27 -6.93 7.24
C SER A 114 3.63 -7.60 7.49
N GLU A 115 4.29 -8.14 6.44
CA GLU A 115 5.64 -8.70 6.55
C GLU A 115 6.68 -7.63 6.90
N TYR A 116 6.65 -6.46 6.24
CA TYR A 116 7.58 -5.35 6.51
C TYR A 116 7.45 -4.81 7.93
N MET A 117 6.27 -4.91 8.56
CA MET A 117 6.06 -4.46 9.94
C MET A 117 6.59 -5.45 11.00
N THR A 118 7.28 -6.52 10.59
CA THR A 118 7.88 -7.49 11.52
C THR A 118 9.36 -7.23 11.76
N LYS A 119 9.80 -7.47 13.01
CA LYS A 119 11.22 -7.46 13.38
C LYS A 119 12.03 -8.44 12.53
N GLU A 120 11.50 -9.63 12.26
CA GLU A 120 12.16 -10.67 11.45
C GLU A 120 12.51 -10.12 10.06
N LYS A 121 11.56 -9.47 9.39
CA LYS A 121 11.79 -8.87 8.08
C LYS A 121 12.83 -7.76 8.13
N ALA A 122 12.73 -6.84 9.08
CA ALA A 122 13.70 -5.76 9.22
C ALA A 122 15.12 -6.31 9.46
N MET A 123 15.27 -7.32 10.33
CA MET A 123 16.54 -7.95 10.62
C MET A 123 17.13 -8.71 9.42
N SER A 124 16.31 -9.26 8.53
CA SER A 124 16.77 -10.00 7.35
C SER A 124 17.67 -9.15 6.42
N TYR A 125 17.56 -7.84 6.43
CA TYR A 125 18.38 -6.95 5.61
C TYR A 125 19.83 -6.82 6.09
N ILE A 126 20.11 -7.10 7.37
CA ILE A 126 21.44 -6.98 7.98
C ILE A 126 22.15 -8.34 8.10
N GLU A 127 21.42 -9.45 8.25
CA GLU A 127 21.97 -10.77 8.58
C GLU A 127 23.03 -11.26 7.58
N ASP A 128 22.84 -11.08 6.29
CA ASP A 128 23.73 -11.57 5.24
C ASP A 128 24.89 -10.62 4.89
N LYS A 129 25.05 -9.50 5.62
CA LYS A 129 26.08 -8.49 5.33
C LYS A 129 27.49 -8.87 5.80
N GLY A 130 27.63 -9.99 6.52
CA GLY A 130 28.93 -10.48 7.03
C GLY A 130 29.55 -9.52 8.05
N LEU A 131 28.75 -8.98 8.94
CA LEU A 131 29.11 -8.01 9.98
C LEU A 131 29.38 -8.70 11.33
N ASP A 132 30.23 -8.09 12.14
CA ASP A 132 30.39 -8.48 13.55
C ASP A 132 29.11 -8.15 14.34
N SER A 133 28.87 -8.89 15.44
CA SER A 133 27.67 -8.73 16.28
C SER A 133 27.42 -7.29 16.74
N TYR A 134 28.47 -6.52 16.98
CA TYR A 134 28.36 -5.10 17.34
C TYR A 134 27.51 -4.30 16.34
N TYR A 135 27.73 -4.50 15.04
CA TYR A 135 27.00 -3.77 13.98
C TYR A 135 25.58 -4.27 13.81
N VAL A 136 25.35 -5.57 14.03
CA VAL A 136 24.01 -6.17 14.03
C VAL A 136 23.21 -5.64 15.23
N ASP A 137 23.82 -5.62 16.43
CA ASP A 137 23.20 -5.08 17.64
C ASP A 137 22.90 -3.58 17.50
N LEU A 138 23.80 -2.82 16.85
CA LEU A 138 23.59 -1.39 16.57
C LEU A 138 22.38 -1.18 15.65
N TYR A 139 22.27 -1.95 14.56
CA TYR A 139 21.13 -1.90 13.65
C TYR A 139 19.82 -2.22 14.38
N GLU A 140 19.81 -3.29 15.17
CA GLU A 140 18.66 -3.68 15.97
C GLU A 140 18.23 -2.58 16.95
N GLN A 141 19.17 -2.00 17.69
CA GLN A 141 18.87 -1.01 18.72
C GLN A 141 18.45 0.35 18.16
N GLU A 142 19.10 0.83 17.11
CA GLU A 142 18.86 2.18 16.58
C GLU A 142 17.72 2.24 15.56
N PHE A 143 17.38 1.10 14.95
CA PHE A 143 16.41 1.08 13.88
C PHE A 143 15.22 0.15 14.14
N VAL A 144 15.45 -1.10 14.52
CA VAL A 144 14.35 -2.09 14.63
C VAL A 144 13.57 -1.89 15.93
N GLY A 145 14.27 -1.68 17.06
CA GLY A 145 13.67 -1.40 18.36
C GLY A 145 12.56 -2.40 18.74
N ASP A 146 11.43 -1.85 19.19
CA ASP A 146 10.24 -2.60 19.59
C ASP A 146 9.19 -2.70 18.45
N MET A 147 9.63 -2.89 17.22
CA MET A 147 8.76 -2.89 16.02
C MET A 147 7.55 -3.83 16.16
N ASP A 148 7.74 -5.03 16.71
CA ASP A 148 6.65 -5.99 16.94
C ASP A 148 5.59 -5.50 17.97
N SER A 149 5.86 -4.43 18.71
CA SER A 149 4.91 -3.83 19.64
C SER A 149 3.98 -2.82 18.99
N ILE A 150 4.29 -2.37 17.76
CA ILE A 150 3.47 -1.42 17.00
C ILE A 150 2.27 -2.17 16.43
N LYS A 151 1.07 -1.80 16.90
CA LYS A 151 -0.21 -2.36 16.43
C LYS A 151 -1.02 -1.28 15.73
N ASP A 152 -0.50 -0.79 14.62
CA ASP A 152 -1.26 0.12 13.76
C ASP A 152 -1.82 -0.67 12.59
N THR A 153 -3.14 -0.85 12.52
CA THR A 153 -3.86 -1.55 11.45
C THR A 153 -4.48 -0.61 10.43
N THR A 154 -4.22 0.69 10.53
CA THR A 154 -4.86 1.72 9.70
C THR A 154 -4.73 1.45 8.20
N VAL A 155 -3.54 1.01 7.75
CA VAL A 155 -3.27 0.73 6.33
C VAL A 155 -4.01 -0.55 5.90
N GLU A 156 -3.92 -1.61 6.70
CA GLU A 156 -4.61 -2.88 6.43
C GLU A 156 -6.13 -2.70 6.41
N ASP A 157 -6.68 -1.94 7.35
CA ASP A 157 -8.12 -1.63 7.42
C ASP A 157 -8.55 -0.83 6.17
N SER A 158 -7.75 0.14 5.72
CA SER A 158 -8.02 0.91 4.50
C SER A 158 -8.01 0.03 3.24
N ILE A 159 -7.09 -0.93 3.17
CA ILE A 159 -7.05 -1.91 2.08
C ILE A 159 -8.31 -2.79 2.10
N ASP A 160 -8.71 -3.27 3.28
CA ASP A 160 -9.90 -4.10 3.45
C ASP A 160 -11.18 -3.37 3.04
N ASP A 161 -11.29 -2.08 3.38
CA ASP A 161 -12.42 -1.24 2.97
C ASP A 161 -12.51 -1.14 1.43
N ILE A 162 -11.39 -0.92 0.74
CA ILE A 162 -11.38 -0.87 -0.73
C ILE A 162 -11.71 -2.25 -1.34
N ILE A 163 -11.21 -3.33 -0.77
CA ILE A 163 -11.55 -4.69 -1.20
C ILE A 163 -13.06 -4.94 -1.05
N GLU A 164 -13.69 -4.47 0.03
CA GLU A 164 -15.14 -4.59 0.23
C GLU A 164 -15.94 -3.78 -0.80
N ILE A 165 -15.50 -2.57 -1.11
CA ILE A 165 -16.07 -1.74 -2.20
C ILE A 165 -15.98 -2.48 -3.54
N LEU A 166 -14.82 -3.04 -3.88
CA LEU A 166 -14.62 -3.81 -5.11
C LEU A 166 -15.50 -5.06 -5.17
N ASN A 167 -15.60 -5.81 -4.07
CA ASN A 167 -16.46 -6.98 -3.96
C ASN A 167 -17.95 -6.64 -4.15
N THR A 168 -18.39 -5.53 -3.57
CA THR A 168 -19.79 -5.08 -3.72
C THR A 168 -20.03 -4.56 -5.13
N SER A 169 -19.06 -3.83 -5.72
CA SER A 169 -19.12 -3.42 -7.12
C SER A 169 -19.25 -4.62 -8.07
N GLU A 170 -18.48 -5.68 -7.84
CA GLU A 170 -18.60 -6.93 -8.62
C GLU A 170 -19.99 -7.55 -8.52
N LYS A 171 -20.60 -7.57 -7.31
CA LYS A 171 -21.97 -8.06 -7.12
C LYS A 171 -22.97 -7.24 -7.91
N VAL A 172 -22.85 -5.90 -7.93
CA VAL A 172 -23.71 -5.01 -8.72
C VAL A 172 -23.56 -5.32 -10.21
N LEU A 173 -22.33 -5.40 -10.73
CA LEU A 173 -22.09 -5.69 -12.14
C LEU A 173 -22.60 -7.09 -12.54
N ASN A 174 -22.50 -8.08 -11.65
CA ASN A 174 -23.04 -9.41 -11.86
C ASN A 174 -24.58 -9.38 -11.92
N LEU A 175 -25.23 -8.71 -10.95
CA LEU A 175 -26.69 -8.53 -10.95
C LEU A 175 -27.19 -7.92 -12.27
N LEU A 176 -26.50 -6.89 -12.79
CA LEU A 176 -26.86 -6.24 -14.03
C LEU A 176 -26.59 -7.12 -15.27
N SER A 177 -25.44 -7.82 -15.32
CA SER A 177 -25.09 -8.67 -16.46
C SER A 177 -25.95 -9.94 -16.56
N GLU A 178 -26.44 -10.47 -15.43
CA GLU A 178 -27.39 -11.58 -15.37
C GLU A 178 -28.81 -11.18 -15.81
N ASN A 179 -29.13 -9.87 -15.78
CA ASN A 179 -30.45 -9.33 -16.15
C ASN A 179 -30.37 -8.28 -17.27
N PRO A 180 -29.72 -8.57 -18.44
CA PRO A 180 -29.32 -7.55 -19.42
C PRO A 180 -30.51 -6.86 -20.12
N ASN A 181 -31.72 -7.46 -20.10
CA ASN A 181 -32.92 -6.91 -20.68
C ASN A 181 -33.86 -6.22 -19.69
N SER A 182 -33.49 -6.21 -18.40
CA SER A 182 -34.34 -5.70 -17.33
C SER A 182 -33.93 -4.30 -16.85
N TRP A 183 -32.95 -3.69 -17.51
CA TRP A 183 -32.49 -2.34 -17.19
C TRP A 183 -31.98 -1.61 -18.47
N THR A 184 -32.02 -0.28 -18.40
CA THR A 184 -31.50 0.64 -19.44
C THR A 184 -30.87 1.85 -18.78
N ILE A 185 -30.09 2.62 -19.55
CA ILE A 185 -29.56 3.91 -19.11
C ILE A 185 -30.31 5.04 -19.77
N GLU A 186 -30.89 5.94 -18.97
CA GLU A 186 -31.55 7.17 -19.41
C GLU A 186 -30.82 8.38 -18.81
N GLY A 187 -30.05 9.08 -19.65
CA GLY A 187 -29.16 10.15 -19.17
C GLY A 187 -28.04 9.60 -18.29
N GLU A 188 -28.00 10.01 -17.03
CA GLU A 188 -27.06 9.55 -16.00
C GLU A 188 -27.67 8.52 -15.05
N ASN A 189 -28.92 8.09 -15.29
CA ASN A 189 -29.63 7.20 -14.41
C ASN A 189 -29.76 5.80 -15.01
N ILE A 190 -29.73 4.79 -14.15
CA ILE A 190 -30.16 3.44 -14.46
C ILE A 190 -31.68 3.31 -14.22
N VAL A 191 -32.40 2.77 -15.18
CA VAL A 191 -33.84 2.55 -15.11
C VAL A 191 -34.13 1.06 -15.21
N PHE A 192 -34.89 0.53 -14.27
CA PHE A 192 -35.25 -0.88 -14.19
C PHE A 192 -36.66 -1.14 -14.68
N SER A 193 -36.88 -2.29 -15.32
CA SER A 193 -38.19 -2.72 -15.80
C SER A 193 -39.07 -3.38 -14.70
N ASN A 194 -38.46 -3.67 -13.51
CA ASN A 194 -39.20 -4.24 -12.39
C ASN A 194 -38.61 -3.79 -11.04
N ASP A 195 -39.48 -3.68 -10.03
CA ASP A 195 -39.14 -3.17 -8.70
C ASP A 195 -38.19 -4.10 -7.93
N ASN A 196 -38.29 -5.42 -8.15
CA ASN A 196 -37.44 -6.38 -7.42
C ASN A 196 -35.96 -6.19 -7.77
N LEU A 197 -35.63 -6.04 -9.05
CA LEU A 197 -34.26 -5.80 -9.51
C LEU A 197 -33.76 -4.43 -9.04
N SER A 198 -34.62 -3.40 -9.10
CA SER A 198 -34.32 -2.07 -8.57
C SER A 198 -33.98 -2.10 -7.10
N ASN A 199 -34.76 -2.83 -6.28
CA ASN A 199 -34.52 -2.95 -4.84
C ASN A 199 -33.19 -3.67 -4.55
N GLN A 200 -32.88 -4.78 -5.23
CA GLN A 200 -31.61 -5.49 -5.06
C GLN A 200 -30.41 -4.61 -5.44
N TYR A 201 -30.51 -3.87 -6.54
CA TYR A 201 -29.47 -2.92 -6.96
C TYR A 201 -29.25 -1.84 -5.88
N ASN A 202 -30.34 -1.22 -5.40
CA ASN A 202 -30.26 -0.16 -4.39
C ASN A 202 -29.73 -0.68 -3.04
N GLU A 203 -30.06 -1.89 -2.64
CA GLU A 203 -29.48 -2.53 -1.44
C GLU A 203 -27.97 -2.66 -1.53
N LEU A 204 -27.44 -3.11 -2.69
CA LEU A 204 -26.03 -3.22 -2.92
C LEU A 204 -25.32 -1.85 -2.95
N ILE A 205 -25.90 -0.87 -3.66
CA ILE A 205 -25.34 0.50 -3.72
C ILE A 205 -25.28 1.13 -2.33
N ASN A 206 -26.35 0.98 -1.54
CA ASN A 206 -26.40 1.54 -0.18
C ASN A 206 -25.42 0.85 0.79
N SER A 207 -24.92 -0.34 0.49
CA SER A 207 -23.93 -1.03 1.30
C SER A 207 -22.49 -0.56 1.08
N ILE A 208 -22.25 0.25 0.03
CA ILE A 208 -20.94 0.86 -0.27
C ILE A 208 -20.78 2.23 0.44
N SER A 209 -21.87 2.77 1.01
CA SER A 209 -21.97 4.16 1.52
C SER A 209 -21.59 4.27 2.98
#